data_25078bc2fe22f1decd3dc19fae8ba0b3
#
_entry.id   25078bc2fe22f1decd3dc19fae8ba0b3
#
_cell.length_a   1.000
_cell.length_b   1.000
_cell.length_c   1.000
_cell.angle_alpha   90.00
_cell.angle_beta   90.00
_cell.angle_gamma   90.00
#
_symmetry.space_group_name_H-M   'P 1'
#
loop_
_entity.id
_entity.type
_entity.pdbx_description
1 polymer ?
#
loop_
_entity_poly.entity_id
_entity_poly.type
_entity_poly.pdbx_seq_one_letter_code
_entity_poly.pdbx_strand_id
1 'polypeptide(L)'
;MSRDFQQTHENLLACAKKHFLENGFERASIREICKAAHVTNGAFYNHFEDKEALFGALVEPVVQAVSEMYSDSVIKHFELARTDELKQLW
;
A
#
# COMPACT_ATOMS: atom_id res chain seq x y z
N MET A 1 0.88 6.97 23.92
CA MET A 1 1.04 5.61 23.35
C MET A 1 0.50 5.53 21.96
N SER A 2 -0.79 5.76 21.76
CA SER A 2 -1.40 5.73 20.43
C SER A 2 -0.79 6.76 19.47
N ARG A 3 -0.36 7.91 19.99
CA ARG A 3 0.24 8.98 19.21
C ARG A 3 1.59 8.55 18.60
N ASP A 4 2.42 7.88 19.40
CA ASP A 4 3.73 7.39 18.93
C ASP A 4 3.58 6.27 17.92
N PHE A 5 2.62 5.37 18.13
CA PHE A 5 2.32 4.30 17.18
C PHE A 5 1.85 4.89 15.84
N GLN A 6 0.95 5.87 15.91
CA GLN A 6 0.42 6.55 14.72
C GLN A 6 1.54 7.25 13.94
N GLN A 7 2.41 7.96 14.64
CA GLN A 7 3.52 8.69 14.03
C GLN A 7 4.50 7.71 13.35
N THR A 8 4.83 6.63 14.02
CA THR A 8 5.70 5.58 13.49
C THR A 8 5.08 4.95 12.24
N HIS A 9 3.79 4.68 12.29
CA HIS A 9 3.05 4.12 11.17
C HIS A 9 3.14 5.02 9.93
N GLU A 10 2.89 6.31 10.12
CA GLU A 10 2.97 7.30 9.04
C GLU A 10 4.38 7.44 8.49
N ASN A 11 5.39 7.43 9.36
CA ASN A 11 6.80 7.51 8.94
C ASN A 11 7.19 6.29 8.11
N LEU A 12 6.75 5.10 8.50
CA LEU A 12 7.00 3.87 7.73
C LEU A 12 6.37 3.95 6.35
N LEU A 13 5.14 4.43 6.26
CA LEU A 13 4.45 4.58 4.99
C LEU A 13 5.17 5.59 4.08
N ALA A 14 5.59 6.73 4.63
CA ALA A 14 6.27 7.76 3.87
C ALA A 14 7.62 7.27 3.33
N CYS A 15 8.40 6.60 4.18
CA CYS A 15 9.70 6.06 3.79
C CYS A 15 9.55 4.91 2.80
N ALA A 16 8.55 4.05 2.99
CA ALA A 16 8.26 2.96 2.09
C ALA A 16 7.88 3.46 0.70
N LYS A 17 7.04 4.48 0.64
CA LYS A 17 6.63 5.09 -0.64
C LYS A 17 7.86 5.56 -1.42
N LYS A 18 8.76 6.26 -0.75
CA LYS A 18 9.99 6.76 -1.38
C LYS A 18 10.85 5.61 -1.90
N HIS A 19 11.06 4.58 -1.08
CA HIS A 19 11.88 3.43 -1.45
C HIS A 19 11.29 2.65 -2.62
N PHE A 20 9.98 2.45 -2.61
CA PHE A 20 9.31 1.74 -3.70
C PHE A 20 9.39 2.53 -5.01
N LEU A 21 9.25 3.86 -4.94
CA LEU A 21 9.36 4.71 -6.13
C LEU A 21 10.79 4.74 -6.70
N GLU A 22 11.80 4.75 -5.82
CA GLU A 22 13.20 4.82 -6.24
C GLU A 22 13.75 3.48 -6.73
N ASN A 23 13.37 2.38 -6.07
CA ASN A 23 13.98 1.07 -6.29
C ASN A 23 13.05 0.03 -6.90
N GLY A 24 11.75 0.28 -6.90
CA GLY A 24 10.74 -0.70 -7.27
C GLY A 24 10.45 -1.65 -6.11
N PHE A 25 9.35 -2.38 -6.20
CA PHE A 25 8.90 -3.27 -5.14
C PHE A 25 9.92 -4.38 -4.84
N GLU A 26 10.46 -4.99 -5.90
CA GLU A 26 11.36 -6.14 -5.75
C GLU A 26 12.64 -5.78 -5.01
N ARG A 27 13.19 -4.61 -5.30
CA ARG A 27 14.46 -4.17 -4.70
C ARG A 27 14.28 -3.44 -3.38
N ALA A 28 13.07 -2.99 -3.06
CA ALA A 28 12.82 -2.31 -1.80
C ALA A 28 13.03 -3.28 -0.64
N SER A 29 13.74 -2.82 0.39
CA SER A 29 14.10 -3.63 1.54
C SER A 29 13.42 -3.09 2.79
N ILE A 30 12.78 -3.96 3.56
CA ILE A 30 12.19 -3.61 4.86
C ILE A 30 13.26 -3.00 5.76
N ARG A 31 14.46 -3.58 5.76
CA ARG A 31 15.58 -3.11 6.58
C ARG A 31 15.94 -1.65 6.25
N GLU A 32 16.03 -1.32 4.97
CA GLU A 32 16.35 0.04 4.53
C GLU A 32 15.21 1.02 4.84
N ILE A 33 13.99 0.58 4.69
CA ILE A 33 12.81 1.39 5.04
C ILE A 33 12.80 1.70 6.53
N CYS A 34 13.05 0.70 7.37
CA CYS A 34 13.12 0.88 8.82
C CYS A 34 14.23 1.83 9.21
N LYS A 35 15.40 1.70 8.59
CA LYS A 35 16.54 2.57 8.82
C LYS A 35 16.20 4.02 8.48
N ALA A 36 15.58 4.26 7.36
CA ALA A 36 15.17 5.60 6.93
C ALA A 36 14.12 6.20 7.86
N ALA A 37 13.23 5.38 8.38
CA ALA A 37 12.16 5.81 9.29
C ALA A 37 12.60 5.89 10.75
N HIS A 38 13.84 5.50 11.08
CA HIS A 38 14.37 5.40 12.43
C HIS A 38 13.55 4.45 13.31
N VAL A 39 13.23 3.29 12.76
CA VAL A 39 12.38 2.28 13.39
C VAL A 39 13.16 0.95 13.39
N THR A 40 13.02 0.18 14.44
CA THR A 40 13.62 -1.17 14.49
C THR A 40 12.79 -2.14 13.63
N ASN A 41 13.42 -3.24 13.20
CA ASN A 41 12.71 -4.28 12.46
C ASN A 41 11.57 -4.86 13.29
N GLY A 42 11.78 -5.04 14.61
CA GLY A 42 10.75 -5.52 15.51
C GLY A 42 9.54 -4.61 15.56
N ALA A 43 9.79 -3.30 15.65
CA ALA A 43 8.71 -2.32 15.63
C ALA A 43 7.93 -2.33 14.31
N PHE A 44 8.65 -2.53 13.20
CA PHE A 44 8.01 -2.67 11.89
C PHE A 44 6.94 -3.77 11.89
N TYR A 45 7.27 -4.93 12.43
CA TYR A 45 6.37 -6.08 12.43
C TYR A 45 5.16 -5.92 13.36
N ASN A 46 5.14 -4.88 14.19
CA ASN A 46 3.94 -4.47 14.93
C ASN A 46 2.94 -3.71 14.05
N HIS A 47 3.40 -3.18 12.91
CA HIS A 47 2.59 -2.39 11.99
C HIS A 47 2.18 -3.17 10.74
N PHE A 48 3.09 -3.96 10.20
CA PHE A 48 2.89 -4.67 8.92
C PHE A 48 3.49 -6.06 9.01
N GLU A 49 2.82 -7.03 8.41
CA GLU A 49 3.24 -8.42 8.42
C GLU A 49 4.47 -8.66 7.53
N ASP A 50 4.49 -8.00 6.39
CA ASP A 50 5.55 -8.19 5.39
C ASP A 50 5.59 -6.98 4.44
N LYS A 51 6.44 -7.07 3.43
CA LYS A 51 6.60 -6.02 2.43
C LYS A 51 5.33 -5.85 1.57
N GLU A 52 4.66 -6.94 1.27
CA GLU A 52 3.41 -6.93 0.51
C GLU A 52 2.29 -6.20 1.27
N ALA A 53 2.19 -6.41 2.58
CA ALA A 53 1.21 -5.72 3.41
C ALA A 53 1.49 -4.22 3.46
N LEU A 54 2.76 -3.84 3.54
CA LEU A 54 3.19 -2.45 3.51
C LEU A 54 2.83 -1.78 2.18
N PHE A 55 3.10 -2.46 1.08
CA PHE A 55 2.75 -1.97 -0.26
C PHE A 55 1.24 -1.81 -0.41
N GLY A 56 0.48 -2.80 0.07
CA GLY A 56 -0.99 -2.75 0.04
C GLY A 56 -1.54 -1.54 0.78
N ALA A 57 -0.97 -1.21 1.94
CA ALA A 57 -1.37 -0.04 2.71
C ALA A 57 -1.11 1.27 1.97
N LEU A 58 -0.08 1.31 1.13
CA LEU A 58 0.25 2.50 0.34
C LEU A 58 -0.72 2.71 -0.83
N VAL A 59 -1.16 1.63 -1.48
CA VAL A 59 -2.05 1.73 -2.64
C VAL A 59 -3.52 1.87 -2.26
N GLU A 60 -3.90 1.44 -1.05
CA GLU A 60 -5.29 1.51 -0.58
C GLU A 60 -5.86 2.93 -0.60
N PRO A 61 -5.18 3.96 -0.07
CA PRO A 61 -5.68 5.34 -0.15
C PRO A 61 -5.88 5.82 -1.58
N VAL A 62 -5.03 5.40 -2.52
CA VAL A 62 -5.15 5.77 -3.93
C VAL A 62 -6.42 5.14 -4.53
N VAL A 63 -6.67 3.88 -4.21
CA VAL A 63 -7.88 3.18 -4.66
C VAL A 63 -9.12 3.86 -4.12
N GLN A 64 -9.13 4.24 -2.84
CA GLN A 64 -10.25 4.95 -2.23
C GLN A 64 -10.48 6.32 -2.86
N ALA A 65 -9.41 7.07 -3.14
CA ALA A 65 -9.50 8.37 -3.79
C ALA A 65 -10.10 8.25 -5.18
N VAL A 66 -9.69 7.24 -5.93
CA VAL A 66 -10.23 6.96 -7.27
C VAL A 66 -11.71 6.59 -7.17
N SER A 67 -12.08 5.77 -6.18
CA SER A 67 -13.48 5.39 -5.95
C SER A 67 -14.36 6.59 -5.65
N GLU A 68 -13.84 7.56 -4.89
CA GLU A 68 -14.57 8.78 -4.57
C GLU A 68 -14.73 9.70 -5.77
N MET A 69 -13.76 9.70 -6.68
CA MET A 69 -13.78 10.53 -7.88
C MET A 69 -14.75 10.01 -8.93
N TYR A 70 -15.01 8.71 -8.97
CA TYR A 70 -15.90 8.09 -9.95
C TYR A 70 -17.19 7.64 -9.28
N SER A 71 -18.30 7.75 -10.02
CA SER A 71 -19.58 7.28 -9.51
C SER A 71 -19.59 5.75 -9.43
N ASP A 72 -20.40 5.22 -8.51
CA ASP A 72 -20.55 3.78 -8.33
C ASP A 72 -20.93 3.06 -9.62
N SER A 73 -21.73 3.71 -10.44
CA SER A 73 -22.17 3.14 -11.72
C SER A 73 -21.00 2.92 -12.68
N VAL A 74 -20.04 3.83 -12.71
CA VAL A 74 -18.84 3.71 -13.55
C VAL A 74 -17.97 2.55 -13.08
N ILE A 75 -17.78 2.44 -11.76
CA ILE A 75 -17.00 1.37 -11.17
C ILE A 75 -17.64 0.01 -11.44
N LYS A 76 -18.95 -0.08 -11.25
CA LYS A 76 -19.71 -1.30 -11.55
C LYS A 76 -19.61 -1.70 -13.01
N HIS A 77 -19.71 -0.73 -13.89
CA HIS A 77 -19.58 -0.97 -15.33
C HIS A 77 -18.19 -1.53 -15.67
N PHE A 78 -17.16 -0.98 -15.06
CA PHE A 78 -15.79 -1.43 -15.25
C PHE A 78 -15.58 -2.85 -14.75
N GLU A 79 -16.15 -3.17 -13.59
CA GLU A 79 -16.06 -4.51 -13.00
C GLU A 79 -16.81 -5.54 -13.84
N LEU A 80 -17.98 -5.18 -14.36
CA LEU A 80 -18.77 -6.07 -15.22
C LEU A 80 -18.04 -6.36 -16.52
N ALA A 81 -17.44 -5.34 -17.15
CA ALA A 81 -16.66 -5.50 -18.37
C ALA A 81 -15.47 -6.43 -18.13
N ARG A 82 -14.79 -6.25 -17.02
CA ARG A 82 -13.66 -7.08 -16.63
C ARG A 82 -14.08 -8.53 -16.40
N THR A 83 -15.24 -8.73 -15.76
CA THR A 83 -15.78 -10.06 -15.52
C THR A 83 -16.14 -10.76 -16.82
N ASP A 84 -16.73 -10.03 -17.76
CA ASP A 84 -17.09 -10.56 -19.08
C ASP A 84 -15.85 -10.99 -19.87
N GLU A 85 -14.78 -10.19 -19.81
CA GLU A 85 -13.50 -10.56 -20.45
C GLU A 85 -12.94 -11.85 -19.85
N LEU A 86 -13.00 -11.99 -18.54
CA LEU A 86 -12.53 -13.20 -17.87
C LEU A 86 -13.36 -14.42 -18.24
N LYS A 87 -14.67 -14.24 -18.41
CA LYS A 87 -15.55 -15.33 -18.84
C LYS A 87 -15.24 -15.79 -20.26
N GLN A 88 -14.87 -14.86 -21.13
CA GLN A 88 -14.54 -15.16 -22.52
C GLN A 88 -13.20 -15.93 -22.64
N LEU A 89 -12.34 -15.80 -21.65
CA LEU A 89 -11.07 -16.53 -21.62
C LEU A 89 -11.21 -18.01 -21.22
N TRP A 90 -12.35 -18.37 -20.69
CA TRP A 90 -12.68 -19.74 -20.31
C TRP A 90 -13.52 -20.42 -21.40
#